data_1e965e0816f0f617d7cf1a96f1e07f84
#
_entry.id   1e965e0816f0f617d7cf1a96f1e07f84
#
_cell.length_a   1.000
_cell.length_b   1.000
_cell.length_c   1.000
_cell.angle_alpha   90.00
_cell.angle_beta   90.00
_cell.angle_gamma   90.00
#
_symmetry.space_group_name_H-M   'P 1'
#
loop_
_entity.id
_entity.type
_entity.pdbx_description
1 polymer ?
#
loop_
_entity_poly.entity_id
_entity_poly.type
_entity_poly.pdbx_seq_one_letter_code
_entity_poly.pdbx_strand_id
1 'polypeptide(L)'
;VYKRQPIAEDYIVGTANGMCRFDPKIHVVIEGAEFADYFWPAVEQYVECTHEYWRSNGKFTPNITLRLASGGYIGGGLYHSQNLEGALTTLPGARIVCPSFADDAAGLLRTSMRSKGFTLYLDPKALYNSVEAAAVVPEEFEVPFGKARIRREGTDLTIITYGNTTHFCLDVAERLAREGVGSVEVIDLRSLIPLDKEAIFASVRKTGKVMVVHEDKVFSGFGAEIAAQIAGEMFRYLDAPVQRVGSTFTPVGFNPILERAILPNDEKIYKAAKELLEF
;
A
#
# COMPACT_ATOMS: atom_id res chain seq x y z
N VAL A 1 -27.46 0.17 -7.60
CA VAL A 1 -27.81 -0.58 -8.82
C VAL A 1 -26.57 -1.27 -9.34
N TYR A 2 -26.60 -2.59 -9.42
CA TYR A 2 -25.53 -3.39 -10.02
C TYR A 2 -25.72 -3.42 -11.55
N LYS A 3 -24.71 -2.97 -12.29
CA LYS A 3 -24.73 -3.00 -13.75
C LYS A 3 -23.52 -3.81 -14.26
N ARG A 4 -23.76 -4.76 -15.13
CA ARG A 4 -22.74 -5.40 -15.94
C ARG A 4 -22.47 -4.54 -17.17
N GLN A 5 -21.20 -4.31 -17.48
CA GLN A 5 -20.77 -3.48 -18.60
C GLN A 5 -19.61 -4.17 -19.34
N PRO A 6 -19.26 -3.72 -20.55
CA PRO A 6 -18.09 -4.20 -21.27
C PRO A 6 -16.81 -3.96 -20.48
N ILE A 7 -15.77 -4.72 -20.78
CA ILE A 7 -14.40 -4.43 -20.30
C ILE A 7 -13.93 -3.16 -21.01
N ALA A 8 -13.88 -2.07 -20.23
CA ALA A 8 -13.42 -0.76 -20.68
C ALA A 8 -13.12 0.09 -19.44
N GLU A 9 -11.91 0.00 -18.93
CA GLU A 9 -11.49 0.53 -17.64
C GLU A 9 -11.59 2.06 -17.60
N ASP A 10 -11.17 2.72 -18.66
CA ASP A 10 -11.29 4.16 -18.86
C ASP A 10 -12.75 4.62 -18.86
N TYR A 11 -13.61 3.91 -19.59
CA TYR A 11 -15.04 4.20 -19.66
C TYR A 11 -15.74 4.02 -18.29
N ILE A 12 -15.34 3.00 -17.53
CA ILE A 12 -15.90 2.76 -16.20
C ILE A 12 -15.61 3.94 -15.27
N VAL A 13 -14.36 4.38 -15.23
CA VAL A 13 -13.94 5.50 -14.36
C VAL A 13 -14.52 6.82 -14.83
N GLY A 14 -14.52 7.09 -16.15
CA GLY A 14 -15.13 8.28 -16.73
C GLY A 14 -16.64 8.35 -16.47
N THR A 15 -17.35 7.20 -16.58
CA THR A 15 -18.77 7.11 -16.24
C THR A 15 -19.02 7.41 -14.77
N ALA A 16 -18.19 6.88 -13.86
CA ALA A 16 -18.30 7.16 -12.43
C ALA A 16 -18.11 8.64 -12.12
N ASN A 17 -17.13 9.30 -12.77
CA ASN A 17 -16.95 10.74 -12.65
C ASN A 17 -18.18 11.51 -13.13
N GLY A 18 -18.74 11.13 -14.27
CA GLY A 18 -19.98 11.71 -14.82
C GLY A 18 -21.17 11.55 -13.86
N MET A 19 -21.32 10.39 -13.22
CA MET A 19 -22.37 10.16 -12.21
C MET A 19 -22.22 11.08 -11.00
N CYS A 20 -21.00 11.24 -10.47
CA CYS A 20 -20.73 12.16 -9.37
C CYS A 20 -20.93 13.63 -9.76
N ARG A 21 -20.71 14.01 -11.02
CA ARG A 21 -21.01 15.34 -11.54
C ARG A 21 -22.51 15.60 -11.68
N PHE A 22 -23.28 14.57 -12.07
CA PHE A 22 -24.73 14.67 -12.17
C PHE A 22 -25.37 14.90 -10.80
N ASP A 23 -24.94 14.17 -9.77
CA ASP A 23 -25.36 14.40 -8.39
C ASP A 23 -24.18 14.17 -7.43
N PRO A 24 -23.66 15.25 -6.79
CA PRO A 24 -22.55 15.17 -5.85
C PRO A 24 -22.81 14.33 -4.58
N LYS A 25 -24.04 13.87 -4.37
CA LYS A 25 -24.39 12.94 -3.29
C LYS A 25 -24.12 11.48 -3.67
N ILE A 26 -23.91 11.21 -4.95
CA ILE A 26 -23.59 9.86 -5.42
C ILE A 26 -22.18 9.52 -4.98
N HIS A 27 -22.02 8.37 -4.35
CA HIS A 27 -20.76 7.67 -4.14
C HIS A 27 -20.69 6.48 -5.07
N VAL A 28 -19.63 6.38 -5.85
CA VAL A 28 -19.42 5.26 -6.77
C VAL A 28 -18.31 4.38 -6.22
N VAL A 29 -18.61 3.08 -6.10
CA VAL A 29 -17.59 2.05 -5.87
C VAL A 29 -17.38 1.33 -7.17
N ILE A 30 -16.16 1.38 -7.68
CA ILE A 30 -15.73 0.63 -8.86
C ILE A 30 -15.02 -0.62 -8.38
N GLU A 31 -15.45 -1.77 -8.85
CA GLU A 31 -14.79 -3.04 -8.61
C GLU A 31 -13.89 -3.34 -9.81
N GLY A 32 -12.60 -3.12 -9.64
CA GLY A 32 -11.58 -3.60 -10.56
C GLY A 32 -11.29 -5.07 -10.28
N ALA A 33 -12.29 -5.94 -10.48
CA ALA A 33 -12.23 -7.37 -10.18
C ALA A 33 -11.16 -8.10 -10.97
N GLU A 34 -10.75 -7.55 -12.10
CA GLU A 34 -9.52 -7.89 -12.78
C GLU A 34 -8.33 -7.28 -12.02
N PHE A 35 -7.14 -7.45 -12.50
CA PHE A 35 -5.95 -7.06 -11.76
C PHE A 35 -5.60 -5.59 -12.00
N ALA A 36 -4.99 -4.93 -11.03
CA ALA A 36 -4.50 -3.56 -11.15
C ALA A 36 -3.68 -3.32 -12.42
N ASP A 37 -2.95 -4.35 -12.87
CA ASP A 37 -2.17 -4.37 -14.12
C ASP A 37 -2.96 -3.98 -15.38
N TYR A 38 -4.26 -4.21 -15.40
CA TYR A 38 -5.13 -3.91 -16.55
C TYR A 38 -5.74 -2.51 -16.51
N PHE A 39 -5.59 -1.78 -15.43
CA PHE A 39 -6.17 -0.45 -15.28
C PHE A 39 -5.29 0.70 -15.82
N TRP A 40 -4.16 0.41 -16.47
CA TRP A 40 -3.33 1.42 -17.12
C TRP A 40 -4.09 2.32 -18.11
N PRO A 41 -5.01 1.81 -18.94
CA PRO A 41 -5.81 2.67 -19.83
C PRO A 41 -6.65 3.71 -19.11
N ALA A 42 -7.01 3.47 -17.85
CA ALA A 42 -7.83 4.39 -17.05
C ALA A 42 -7.03 5.51 -16.36
N VAL A 43 -5.70 5.55 -16.46
CA VAL A 43 -4.87 6.54 -15.74
C VAL A 43 -5.23 7.98 -16.14
N GLU A 44 -5.59 8.24 -17.40
CA GLU A 44 -6.09 9.54 -17.84
C GLU A 44 -7.34 9.95 -17.05
N GLN A 45 -8.27 9.02 -16.84
CA GLN A 45 -9.47 9.26 -16.06
C GLN A 45 -9.17 9.45 -14.57
N TYR A 46 -8.11 8.83 -14.03
CA TYR A 46 -7.66 9.11 -12.66
C TYR A 46 -7.19 10.56 -12.54
N VAL A 47 -6.42 11.04 -13.51
CA VAL A 47 -5.98 12.45 -13.56
C VAL A 47 -7.20 13.38 -13.59
N GLU A 48 -8.19 13.11 -14.44
CA GLU A 48 -9.44 13.88 -14.46
C GLU A 48 -10.12 13.90 -13.10
N CYS A 49 -10.34 12.75 -12.49
CA CYS A 49 -11.00 12.62 -11.18
C CYS A 49 -10.24 13.39 -10.08
N THR A 50 -8.92 13.30 -10.05
CA THR A 50 -8.11 13.93 -9.02
C THR A 50 -7.98 15.44 -9.21
N HIS A 51 -7.95 15.93 -10.46
CA HIS A 51 -7.77 17.35 -10.78
C HIS A 51 -9.07 18.17 -10.73
N GLU A 52 -10.22 17.52 -10.68
CA GLU A 52 -11.53 18.20 -10.60
C GLU A 52 -11.62 19.21 -9.44
N TYR A 53 -11.01 18.90 -8.30
CA TYR A 53 -10.95 19.80 -7.16
C TYR A 53 -10.31 21.15 -7.52
N TRP A 54 -9.14 21.12 -8.15
CA TRP A 54 -8.43 22.33 -8.55
C TRP A 54 -9.12 23.04 -9.71
N ARG A 55 -9.55 22.29 -10.73
CA ARG A 55 -10.26 22.84 -11.88
C ARG A 55 -11.54 23.55 -11.50
N SER A 56 -12.25 23.07 -10.49
CA SER A 56 -13.48 23.67 -9.98
C SER A 56 -13.25 24.71 -8.88
N ASN A 57 -12.03 25.04 -8.54
CA ASN A 57 -11.66 25.87 -7.40
C ASN A 57 -12.29 25.38 -6.07
N GLY A 58 -12.15 24.08 -5.80
CA GLY A 58 -12.64 23.44 -4.59
C GLY A 58 -14.16 23.17 -4.53
N LYS A 59 -14.90 23.48 -5.61
CA LYS A 59 -16.37 23.35 -5.62
C LYS A 59 -16.85 21.92 -5.88
N PHE A 60 -16.02 21.12 -6.52
CA PHE A 60 -16.37 19.74 -6.89
C PHE A 60 -15.17 18.81 -6.73
N THR A 61 -15.46 17.61 -6.26
CA THR A 61 -14.58 16.44 -6.30
C THR A 61 -15.44 15.19 -6.41
N PRO A 62 -15.11 14.25 -7.30
CA PRO A 62 -15.90 13.03 -7.45
C PRO A 62 -15.69 12.10 -6.25
N ASN A 63 -16.79 11.53 -5.74
CA ASN A 63 -16.76 10.59 -4.64
C ASN A 63 -16.64 9.17 -5.20
N ILE A 64 -15.42 8.73 -5.47
CA ILE A 64 -15.14 7.44 -6.10
C ILE A 64 -14.19 6.64 -5.25
N THR A 65 -14.54 5.38 -5.00
CA THR A 65 -13.64 4.36 -4.45
C THR A 65 -13.40 3.33 -5.54
N LEU A 66 -12.18 3.27 -6.05
CA LEU A 66 -11.77 2.26 -7.03
C LEU A 66 -10.96 1.18 -6.33
N ARG A 67 -11.53 -0.03 -6.23
CA ARG A 67 -10.86 -1.22 -5.70
C ARG A 67 -10.09 -1.92 -6.81
N LEU A 68 -8.81 -2.14 -6.57
CA LEU A 68 -7.89 -2.78 -7.50
C LEU A 68 -7.20 -3.97 -6.83
N ALA A 69 -7.40 -5.16 -7.39
CA ALA A 69 -6.67 -6.34 -6.98
C ALA A 69 -5.19 -6.19 -7.36
N SER A 70 -4.28 -6.14 -6.38
CA SER A 70 -2.86 -5.82 -6.55
C SER A 70 -1.94 -6.93 -6.08
N GLY A 71 -0.72 -6.97 -6.60
CA GLY A 71 0.36 -7.80 -6.11
C GLY A 71 0.44 -9.21 -6.68
N GLY A 72 1.50 -9.91 -6.30
CA GLY A 72 1.83 -11.28 -6.70
C GLY A 72 1.51 -12.33 -5.64
N TYR A 73 2.37 -13.35 -5.55
CA TYR A 73 2.29 -14.55 -4.71
C TYR A 73 1.08 -15.45 -5.02
N ILE A 74 0.53 -15.32 -6.21
CA ILE A 74 -0.65 -16.07 -6.68
C ILE A 74 -0.36 -16.90 -7.93
N GLY A 75 0.89 -16.91 -8.41
CA GLY A 75 1.24 -17.54 -9.69
C GLY A 75 0.59 -16.84 -10.89
N GLY A 76 0.35 -15.53 -10.81
CA GLY A 76 -0.30 -14.73 -11.85
C GLY A 76 0.57 -14.43 -13.06
N GLY A 77 1.89 -14.56 -12.92
CA GLY A 77 2.85 -14.30 -13.99
C GLY A 77 2.94 -12.85 -14.41
N LEU A 78 3.37 -12.63 -15.65
CA LEU A 78 3.79 -11.31 -16.16
C LEU A 78 2.69 -10.23 -16.11
N TYR A 79 1.43 -10.61 -16.26
CA TYR A 79 0.33 -9.66 -16.46
C TYR A 79 -0.66 -9.60 -15.29
N HIS A 80 -0.42 -10.40 -14.22
CA HIS A 80 -1.36 -10.51 -13.12
C HIS A 80 -0.69 -10.42 -11.74
N SER A 81 0.56 -9.95 -11.66
CA SER A 81 1.34 -9.96 -10.41
C SER A 81 2.08 -8.65 -10.17
N GLN A 82 1.73 -7.58 -10.87
CA GLN A 82 2.41 -6.30 -10.71
C GLN A 82 1.84 -5.48 -9.55
N ASN A 83 2.70 -4.65 -9.00
CA ASN A 83 2.37 -3.59 -8.07
C ASN A 83 2.52 -2.25 -8.78
N LEU A 84 1.60 -1.31 -8.51
CA LEU A 84 1.51 -0.04 -9.20
C LEU A 84 1.67 1.16 -8.27
N GLU A 85 1.95 0.95 -7.01
CA GLU A 85 1.97 1.98 -5.97
C GLU A 85 2.93 3.11 -6.34
N GLY A 86 4.14 2.79 -6.80
CA GLY A 86 5.13 3.79 -7.20
C GLY A 86 4.64 4.71 -8.31
N ALA A 87 3.90 4.18 -9.28
CA ALA A 87 3.32 5.00 -10.34
C ALA A 87 2.08 5.78 -9.88
N LEU A 88 1.19 5.15 -9.13
CA LEU A 88 -0.06 5.76 -8.69
C LEU A 88 0.17 6.87 -7.65
N THR A 89 1.21 6.78 -6.83
CA THR A 89 1.55 7.82 -5.84
C THR A 89 2.02 9.13 -6.49
N THR A 90 2.27 9.16 -7.79
CA THR A 90 2.57 10.38 -8.54
C THR A 90 1.32 11.20 -8.92
N LEU A 91 0.11 10.76 -8.57
CA LEU A 91 -1.15 11.42 -8.91
C LEU A 91 -1.59 12.37 -7.76
N PRO A 92 -1.39 13.69 -7.89
CA PRO A 92 -1.82 14.64 -6.88
C PRO A 92 -3.35 14.60 -6.69
N GLY A 93 -3.80 14.55 -5.43
CA GLY A 93 -5.23 14.52 -5.11
C GLY A 93 -5.85 13.13 -5.00
N ALA A 94 -5.15 12.08 -5.40
CA ALA A 94 -5.57 10.72 -5.09
C ALA A 94 -5.28 10.37 -3.63
N ARG A 95 -6.17 9.61 -2.99
CA ARG A 95 -5.86 8.86 -1.78
C ARG A 95 -5.54 7.43 -2.19
N ILE A 96 -4.56 6.83 -1.54
CA ILE A 96 -4.14 5.46 -1.84
C ILE A 96 -4.04 4.69 -0.53
N VAL A 97 -4.76 3.58 -0.43
CA VAL A 97 -4.76 2.72 0.75
C VAL A 97 -4.44 1.29 0.34
N CYS A 98 -3.78 0.57 1.23
CA CYS A 98 -3.39 -0.83 1.03
C CYS A 98 -3.42 -1.56 2.38
N PRO A 99 -4.54 -2.19 2.74
CA PRO A 99 -4.69 -2.89 4.02
C PRO A 99 -3.89 -4.19 4.07
N SER A 100 -3.52 -4.59 5.30
CA SER A 100 -2.82 -5.84 5.57
C SER A 100 -3.68 -6.84 6.34
N PHE A 101 -4.77 -6.42 6.97
CA PHE A 101 -5.65 -7.22 7.81
C PHE A 101 -7.11 -6.94 7.51
N ALA A 102 -7.99 -7.92 7.78
CA ALA A 102 -9.40 -7.85 7.44
C ALA A 102 -10.17 -6.74 8.16
N ASP A 103 -9.84 -6.43 9.43
CA ASP A 103 -10.44 -5.33 10.18
C ASP A 103 -10.10 -3.99 9.54
N ASP A 104 -8.83 -3.75 9.23
CA ASP A 104 -8.38 -2.53 8.56
C ASP A 104 -8.92 -2.45 7.12
N ALA A 105 -9.04 -3.58 6.43
CA ALA A 105 -9.64 -3.60 5.09
C ALA A 105 -11.09 -3.11 5.13
N ALA A 106 -11.90 -3.64 6.03
CA ALA A 106 -13.28 -3.18 6.22
C ALA A 106 -13.35 -1.71 6.67
N GLY A 107 -12.50 -1.33 7.63
CA GLY A 107 -12.45 0.04 8.17
C GLY A 107 -12.05 1.07 7.12
N LEU A 108 -11.02 0.80 6.32
CA LEU A 108 -10.58 1.67 5.23
C LEU A 108 -11.61 1.76 4.10
N LEU A 109 -12.29 0.65 3.78
CA LEU A 109 -13.34 0.66 2.75
C LEU A 109 -14.52 1.54 3.20
N ARG A 110 -14.97 1.41 4.45
CA ARG A 110 -16.02 2.27 5.01
C ARG A 110 -15.61 3.74 4.98
N THR A 111 -14.40 4.05 5.41
CA THR A 111 -13.86 5.42 5.35
C THR A 111 -13.82 5.95 3.92
N SER A 112 -13.38 5.12 2.96
CA SER A 112 -13.32 5.50 1.54
C SER A 112 -14.71 5.83 1.00
N MET A 113 -15.68 4.97 1.28
CA MET A 113 -17.07 5.14 0.82
C MET A 113 -17.80 6.32 1.48
N ARG A 114 -17.40 6.71 2.68
CA ARG A 114 -18.00 7.85 3.42
C ARG A 114 -17.29 9.17 3.18
N SER A 115 -16.12 9.14 2.55
CA SER A 115 -15.29 10.33 2.30
C SER A 115 -15.55 10.91 0.93
N LYS A 116 -15.37 12.24 0.81
CA LYS A 116 -15.36 12.92 -0.49
C LYS A 116 -14.02 12.74 -1.18
N GLY A 117 -14.01 12.60 -2.49
CA GLY A 117 -12.82 12.54 -3.34
C GLY A 117 -12.51 11.14 -3.85
N PHE A 118 -11.44 11.06 -4.65
CA PHE A 118 -11.02 9.85 -5.34
C PHE A 118 -10.07 9.03 -4.47
N THR A 119 -10.40 7.76 -4.27
CA THR A 119 -9.59 6.81 -3.49
C THR A 119 -9.27 5.59 -4.33
N LEU A 120 -7.99 5.30 -4.48
CA LEU A 120 -7.47 4.03 -4.99
C LEU A 120 -7.29 3.07 -3.80
N TYR A 121 -8.05 2.00 -3.82
CA TYR A 121 -8.05 0.98 -2.78
C TYR A 121 -7.35 -0.26 -3.33
N LEU A 122 -6.10 -0.48 -2.91
CA LEU A 122 -5.28 -1.59 -3.37
C LEU A 122 -5.53 -2.81 -2.49
N ASP A 123 -6.12 -3.83 -3.07
CA ASP A 123 -6.41 -5.10 -2.39
C ASP A 123 -5.29 -6.11 -2.67
N PRO A 124 -4.43 -6.47 -1.70
CA PRO A 124 -3.41 -7.49 -1.90
C PRO A 124 -4.03 -8.87 -2.16
N LYS A 125 -3.90 -9.40 -3.37
CA LYS A 125 -4.52 -10.67 -3.79
C LYS A 125 -4.10 -11.86 -2.93
N ALA A 126 -2.84 -11.88 -2.52
CA ALA A 126 -2.29 -12.93 -1.65
C ALA A 126 -3.04 -13.06 -0.31
N LEU A 127 -3.71 -11.98 0.13
CA LEU A 127 -4.40 -11.96 1.42
C LEU A 127 -5.87 -12.40 1.38
N TYR A 128 -6.47 -12.59 0.20
CA TYR A 128 -7.90 -12.91 0.09
C TYR A 128 -8.32 -14.17 0.85
N ASN A 129 -7.46 -15.16 0.90
CA ASN A 129 -7.71 -16.42 1.62
C ASN A 129 -6.66 -16.68 2.72
N SER A 130 -5.91 -15.66 3.13
CA SER A 130 -4.89 -15.79 4.17
C SER A 130 -5.52 -15.86 5.55
N VAL A 131 -5.11 -16.86 6.31
CA VAL A 131 -5.51 -17.00 7.72
C VAL A 131 -4.80 -15.95 8.58
N GLU A 132 -3.58 -15.59 8.22
CA GLU A 132 -2.74 -14.59 8.90
C GLU A 132 -3.36 -13.19 8.83
N ALA A 133 -4.05 -12.88 7.72
CA ALA A 133 -4.74 -11.60 7.53
C ALA A 133 -6.13 -11.57 8.18
N ALA A 134 -6.63 -12.71 8.68
CA ALA A 134 -7.93 -12.78 9.31
C ALA A 134 -7.98 -11.95 10.60
N ALA A 135 -9.06 -11.22 10.77
CA ALA A 135 -9.31 -10.43 11.98
C ALA A 135 -10.82 -10.33 12.23
N VAL A 136 -11.20 -10.15 13.48
CA VAL A 136 -12.59 -9.81 13.81
C VAL A 136 -12.86 -8.39 13.33
N VAL A 137 -13.84 -8.24 12.45
CA VAL A 137 -14.26 -6.93 11.95
C VAL A 137 -15.34 -6.35 12.86
N PRO A 138 -15.03 -5.30 13.65
CA PRO A 138 -16.06 -4.68 14.47
C PRO A 138 -17.13 -4.00 13.60
N GLU A 139 -18.37 -4.00 14.08
CA GLU A 139 -19.44 -3.22 13.48
C GLU A 139 -19.08 -1.72 13.57
N GLU A 140 -19.37 -0.94 12.55
CA GLU A 140 -19.07 0.51 12.48
C GLU A 140 -17.59 0.92 12.64
N PHE A 141 -16.65 -0.03 12.59
CA PHE A 141 -15.22 0.29 12.65
C PHE A 141 -14.75 1.02 11.38
N GLU A 142 -14.11 2.15 11.56
CA GLU A 142 -13.49 2.95 10.51
C GLU A 142 -12.01 3.18 10.80
N VAL A 143 -11.19 3.22 9.77
CA VAL A 143 -9.79 3.58 9.85
C VAL A 143 -9.58 4.92 9.15
N PRO A 144 -9.15 5.96 9.88
CA PRO A 144 -8.85 7.26 9.26
C PRO A 144 -7.70 7.15 8.25
N PHE A 145 -7.81 7.89 7.14
CA PHE A 145 -6.69 8.02 6.22
C PHE A 145 -5.46 8.65 6.88
N GLY A 146 -4.28 8.22 6.49
CA GLY A 146 -3.03 8.75 7.02
C GLY A 146 -2.75 8.35 8.46
N LYS A 147 -3.30 7.23 8.92
CA LYS A 147 -2.99 6.65 10.22
C LYS A 147 -2.41 5.26 10.08
N ALA A 148 -1.12 5.14 10.36
CA ALA A 148 -0.42 3.88 10.43
C ALA A 148 -0.79 3.10 11.71
N ARG A 149 -0.41 1.84 11.76
CA ARG A 149 -0.58 1.00 12.96
C ARG A 149 0.73 0.30 13.29
N ILE A 150 1.19 0.47 14.53
CA ILE A 150 2.29 -0.33 15.05
C ILE A 150 1.71 -1.72 15.32
N ARG A 151 2.19 -2.70 14.54
CA ARG A 151 1.79 -4.11 14.67
C ARG A 151 2.61 -4.84 15.71
N ARG A 152 3.85 -4.41 15.88
CA ARG A 152 4.78 -4.94 16.86
C ARG A 152 5.66 -3.80 17.37
N GLU A 153 5.77 -3.68 18.68
CA GLU A 153 6.71 -2.75 19.31
C GLU A 153 8.14 -3.28 19.22
N GLY A 154 9.09 -2.37 19.11
CA GLY A 154 10.52 -2.69 19.09
C GLY A 154 11.39 -1.48 19.37
N THR A 155 12.69 -1.71 19.62
CA THR A 155 13.63 -0.66 20.06
C THR A 155 14.88 -0.52 19.19
N ASP A 156 15.22 -1.53 18.36
CA ASP A 156 16.53 -1.59 17.70
C ASP A 156 16.46 -1.33 16.20
N LEU A 157 15.32 -1.62 15.57
CA LEU A 157 15.09 -1.44 14.15
C LEU A 157 13.61 -1.12 13.90
N THR A 158 13.32 -0.15 13.05
CA THR A 158 11.99 0.10 12.50
C THR A 158 11.87 -0.53 11.11
N ILE A 159 10.87 -1.39 10.92
CA ILE A 159 10.42 -1.83 9.59
C ILE A 159 9.11 -1.12 9.25
N ILE A 160 9.11 -0.40 8.14
CA ILE A 160 7.95 0.29 7.58
C ILE A 160 7.45 -0.55 6.40
N THR A 161 6.18 -0.93 6.42
CA THR A 161 5.62 -1.84 5.42
C THR A 161 4.11 -1.63 5.23
N TYR A 162 3.51 -2.33 4.28
CA TYR A 162 2.07 -2.34 4.02
C TYR A 162 1.67 -3.58 3.21
N GLY A 163 0.38 -3.89 3.19
CA GLY A 163 -0.15 -5.01 2.42
C GLY A 163 0.43 -6.36 2.83
N ASN A 164 0.66 -7.23 1.87
CA ASN A 164 1.11 -8.59 2.12
C ASN A 164 2.47 -8.67 2.85
N THR A 165 3.40 -7.76 2.55
CA THR A 165 4.74 -7.77 3.16
C THR A 165 4.72 -7.53 4.67
N THR A 166 3.63 -7.00 5.21
CA THR A 166 3.46 -6.83 6.67
C THR A 166 3.56 -8.16 7.42
N HIS A 167 2.99 -9.22 6.87
CA HIS A 167 3.03 -10.55 7.48
C HIS A 167 4.45 -11.12 7.52
N PHE A 168 5.19 -11.06 6.41
CA PHE A 168 6.60 -11.45 6.39
C PHE A 168 7.44 -10.65 7.37
N CYS A 169 7.19 -9.35 7.50
CA CYS A 169 7.91 -8.50 8.44
C CYS A 169 7.63 -8.87 9.90
N LEU A 170 6.40 -9.26 10.23
CA LEU A 170 6.04 -9.73 11.58
C LEU A 170 6.74 -11.05 11.91
N ASP A 171 6.73 -12.01 10.99
CA ASP A 171 7.40 -13.30 11.17
C ASP A 171 8.91 -13.13 11.32
N VAL A 172 9.52 -12.26 10.52
CA VAL A 172 10.95 -11.94 10.61
C VAL A 172 11.27 -11.24 11.92
N ALA A 173 10.47 -10.28 12.36
CA ALA A 173 10.67 -9.58 13.62
C ALA A 173 10.60 -10.53 14.82
N GLU A 174 9.69 -11.50 14.78
CA GLU A 174 9.58 -12.52 15.81
C GLU A 174 10.77 -13.49 15.79
N ARG A 175 11.23 -13.90 14.59
CA ARG A 175 12.42 -14.73 14.43
C ARG A 175 13.68 -14.06 14.97
N LEU A 176 13.92 -12.79 14.63
CA LEU A 176 15.07 -12.01 15.11
C LEU A 176 15.07 -11.87 16.63
N ALA A 177 13.92 -11.63 17.24
CA ALA A 177 13.79 -11.55 18.69
C ALA A 177 14.05 -12.91 19.37
N ARG A 178 13.52 -14.00 18.84
CA ARG A 178 13.73 -15.35 19.34
C ARG A 178 15.20 -15.80 19.25
N GLU A 179 15.89 -15.36 18.22
CA GLU A 179 17.32 -15.63 18.02
C GLU A 179 18.23 -14.67 18.83
N GLY A 180 17.65 -13.70 19.52
CA GLY A 180 18.41 -12.71 20.32
C GLY A 180 19.20 -11.72 19.48
N VAL A 181 18.83 -11.52 18.20
CA VAL A 181 19.54 -10.60 17.27
C VAL A 181 19.12 -9.15 17.50
N GLY A 182 17.84 -8.89 17.79
CA GLY A 182 17.34 -7.54 18.05
C GLY A 182 15.82 -7.46 18.17
N SER A 183 15.37 -6.31 18.68
CA SER A 183 13.96 -5.96 18.88
C SER A 183 13.47 -5.06 17.75
N VAL A 184 12.60 -5.59 16.91
CA VAL A 184 12.14 -4.92 15.69
C VAL A 184 10.73 -4.37 15.88
N GLU A 185 10.55 -3.07 15.61
CA GLU A 185 9.25 -2.43 15.48
C GLU A 185 8.74 -2.59 14.05
N VAL A 186 7.47 -3.00 13.91
CA VAL A 186 6.82 -3.14 12.60
C VAL A 186 5.66 -2.16 12.50
N ILE A 187 5.76 -1.22 11.56
CA ILE A 187 4.73 -0.24 11.22
C ILE A 187 4.04 -0.65 9.93
N ASP A 188 2.74 -0.89 10.03
CA ASP A 188 1.84 -1.08 8.90
C ASP A 188 1.22 0.27 8.51
N LEU A 189 1.56 0.76 7.33
CA LEU A 189 1.12 2.08 6.87
C LEU A 189 -0.37 2.18 6.64
N ARG A 190 -1.00 1.14 6.11
CA ARG A 190 -2.43 1.09 5.74
C ARG A 190 -2.85 2.15 4.70
N SER A 191 -2.37 3.38 4.84
CA SER A 191 -2.52 4.49 3.88
C SER A 191 -1.16 4.88 3.32
N LEU A 192 -1.04 4.91 2.00
CA LEU A 192 0.15 5.37 1.31
C LEU A 192 0.06 6.88 1.04
N ILE A 193 -1.12 7.36 0.65
CA ILE A 193 -1.47 8.76 0.52
C ILE A 193 -2.83 9.01 1.19
N PRO A 194 -2.86 9.87 2.22
CA PRO A 194 -1.74 10.53 2.88
C PRO A 194 -0.88 9.57 3.71
N LEU A 195 0.41 9.86 3.81
CA LEU A 195 1.37 9.09 4.62
C LEU A 195 1.35 9.56 6.08
N ASP A 196 1.39 8.64 7.05
CA ASP A 196 1.53 8.95 8.47
C ASP A 196 3.01 9.24 8.84
N LYS A 197 3.49 10.42 8.45
CA LYS A 197 4.86 10.85 8.76
C LYS A 197 5.14 10.95 10.26
N GLU A 198 4.13 11.29 11.04
CA GLU A 198 4.27 11.43 12.50
C GLU A 198 4.63 10.09 13.14
N ALA A 199 3.89 9.03 12.82
CA ALA A 199 4.17 7.69 13.33
C ALA A 199 5.54 7.18 12.86
N ILE A 200 5.87 7.36 11.58
CA ILE A 200 7.18 6.99 11.02
C ILE A 200 8.30 7.70 11.76
N PHE A 201 8.24 9.01 11.89
CA PHE A 201 9.32 9.79 12.49
C PHE A 201 9.45 9.55 14.00
N ALA A 202 8.35 9.25 14.70
CA ALA A 202 8.40 8.85 16.09
C ALA A 202 9.19 7.53 16.28
N SER A 203 8.93 6.56 15.42
CA SER A 203 9.64 5.28 15.43
C SER A 203 11.12 5.44 15.05
N VAL A 204 11.43 6.21 14.00
CA VAL A 204 12.81 6.48 13.59
C VAL A 204 13.63 7.11 14.74
N ARG A 205 13.04 8.06 15.50
CA ARG A 205 13.73 8.64 16.67
C ARG A 205 14.02 7.62 17.76
N LYS A 206 13.18 6.60 17.86
CA LYS A 206 13.29 5.56 18.88
C LYS A 206 14.38 4.54 18.53
N THR A 207 14.45 4.12 17.27
CA THR A 207 15.25 2.97 16.85
C THR A 207 16.59 3.32 16.18
N GLY A 208 16.68 4.51 15.55
CA GLY A 208 17.87 4.95 14.80
C GLY A 208 18.14 4.19 13.50
N LYS A 209 17.61 2.98 13.34
CA LYS A 209 17.79 2.11 12.17
C LYS A 209 16.47 1.85 11.49
N VAL A 210 16.43 1.94 10.14
CA VAL A 210 15.18 1.90 9.39
C VAL A 210 15.30 1.05 8.13
N MET A 211 14.31 0.21 7.92
CA MET A 211 14.12 -0.54 6.69
C MET A 211 12.71 -0.33 6.15
N VAL A 212 12.57 -0.04 4.85
CA VAL A 212 11.29 0.03 4.16
C VAL A 212 11.11 -1.25 3.34
N VAL A 213 10.03 -1.97 3.59
CA VAL A 213 9.71 -3.23 2.92
C VAL A 213 8.38 -3.10 2.20
N HIS A 214 8.37 -3.37 0.91
CA HIS A 214 7.15 -3.32 0.10
C HIS A 214 7.23 -4.29 -1.08
N GLU A 215 6.10 -4.66 -1.62
CA GLU A 215 6.05 -5.63 -2.71
C GLU A 215 6.40 -5.01 -4.08
N ASP A 216 6.21 -3.71 -4.28
CA ASP A 216 6.59 -3.03 -5.50
C ASP A 216 8.13 -3.07 -5.73
N LYS A 217 8.57 -2.70 -6.93
CA LYS A 217 9.99 -2.73 -7.30
C LYS A 217 10.81 -1.79 -6.41
N VAL A 218 12.04 -2.21 -6.07
CA VAL A 218 12.98 -1.31 -5.35
C VAL A 218 13.29 -0.08 -6.19
N PHE A 219 13.42 -0.26 -7.51
CA PHE A 219 13.63 0.85 -8.43
C PHE A 219 12.30 1.57 -8.67
N SER A 220 12.25 2.86 -8.32
CA SER A 220 11.09 3.74 -8.53
C SER A 220 9.79 3.31 -7.80
N GLY A 221 9.84 2.36 -6.89
CA GLY A 221 8.70 2.02 -6.04
C GLY A 221 8.51 3.03 -4.90
N PHE A 222 7.33 3.01 -4.27
CA PHE A 222 6.94 3.98 -3.23
C PHE A 222 7.90 4.01 -2.02
N GLY A 223 8.54 2.90 -1.70
CA GLY A 223 9.57 2.85 -0.65
C GLY A 223 10.76 3.77 -0.89
N ALA A 224 11.03 4.18 -2.12
CA ALA A 224 12.07 5.16 -2.43
C ALA A 224 11.71 6.55 -1.91
N GLU A 225 10.45 6.97 -2.05
CA GLU A 225 9.94 8.23 -1.52
C GLU A 225 9.98 8.24 0.02
N ILE A 226 9.52 7.16 0.66
CA ILE A 226 9.58 7.03 2.13
C ILE A 226 11.03 7.14 2.62
N ALA A 227 11.95 6.41 1.98
CA ALA A 227 13.37 6.45 2.34
C ALA A 227 13.98 7.84 2.13
N ALA A 228 13.61 8.55 1.05
CA ALA A 228 14.09 9.91 0.77
C ALA A 228 13.60 10.91 1.84
N GLN A 229 12.32 10.83 2.24
CA GLN A 229 11.78 11.68 3.30
C GLN A 229 12.48 11.43 4.65
N ILE A 230 12.70 10.16 5.01
CA ILE A 230 13.43 9.80 6.24
C ILE A 230 14.88 10.31 6.17
N ALA A 231 15.58 10.06 5.07
CA ALA A 231 16.96 10.52 4.91
C ALA A 231 17.07 12.05 4.95
N GLY A 232 16.13 12.78 4.38
CA GLY A 232 16.13 14.24 4.36
C GLY A 232 15.72 14.88 5.69
N GLU A 233 14.66 14.37 6.32
CA GLU A 233 14.06 15.02 7.50
C GLU A 233 14.55 14.44 8.83
N MET A 234 15.01 13.17 8.82
CA MET A 234 15.40 12.45 10.02
C MET A 234 16.88 12.08 10.09
N PHE A 235 17.72 12.60 9.19
CA PHE A 235 19.14 12.27 9.08
C PHE A 235 19.91 12.26 10.43
N ARG A 236 19.60 13.20 11.32
CA ARG A 236 20.26 13.34 12.62
C ARG A 236 19.93 12.21 13.62
N TYR A 237 18.93 11.41 13.31
CA TYR A 237 18.44 10.32 14.16
C TYR A 237 18.81 8.95 13.58
N LEU A 238 19.52 8.91 12.44
CA LEU A 238 19.89 7.67 11.79
C LEU A 238 21.27 7.21 12.22
N ASP A 239 21.35 5.98 12.69
CA ASP A 239 22.60 5.27 13.04
C ASP A 239 23.12 4.44 11.86
N ALA A 240 22.31 4.25 10.80
CA ALA A 240 22.66 3.50 9.61
C ALA A 240 21.94 4.07 8.37
N PRO A 241 22.39 3.73 7.14
CA PRO A 241 21.64 4.07 5.93
C PRO A 241 20.25 3.44 5.93
N VAL A 242 19.22 4.16 5.41
CA VAL A 242 17.88 3.61 5.25
C VAL A 242 17.92 2.48 4.22
N GLN A 243 17.60 1.27 4.65
CA GLN A 243 17.55 0.08 3.79
C GLN A 243 16.19 -0.02 3.09
N ARG A 244 16.17 -0.60 1.89
CA ARG A 244 14.94 -0.92 1.16
C ARG A 244 14.95 -2.35 0.69
N VAL A 245 13.86 -3.07 0.93
CA VAL A 245 13.61 -4.41 0.40
C VAL A 245 12.32 -4.37 -0.40
N GLY A 246 12.39 -4.77 -1.65
CA GLY A 246 11.25 -4.82 -2.56
C GLY A 246 11.53 -5.79 -3.71
N SER A 247 10.64 -5.80 -4.69
CA SER A 247 10.81 -6.67 -5.86
C SER A 247 11.99 -6.24 -6.71
N THR A 248 12.61 -7.22 -7.34
CA THR A 248 13.62 -7.00 -8.39
C THR A 248 12.97 -6.22 -9.55
N PHE A 249 13.73 -5.33 -10.19
CA PHE A 249 13.24 -4.56 -11.34
C PHE A 249 13.12 -5.44 -12.59
N THR A 250 12.13 -6.30 -12.58
CA THR A 250 11.78 -7.23 -13.66
C THR A 250 10.29 -7.59 -13.57
N PRO A 251 9.66 -8.04 -14.66
CA PRO A 251 8.32 -8.65 -14.58
C PRO A 251 8.33 -9.87 -13.68
N VAL A 252 7.21 -10.14 -13.01
CA VAL A 252 7.07 -11.30 -12.11
C VAL A 252 6.87 -12.57 -12.92
N GLY A 253 7.69 -13.60 -12.64
CA GLY A 253 7.60 -14.88 -13.33
C GLY A 253 6.41 -15.73 -12.85
N PHE A 254 5.90 -16.59 -13.75
CA PHE A 254 4.77 -17.49 -13.46
C PHE A 254 5.16 -18.63 -12.52
N ASN A 255 6.37 -19.18 -12.70
CA ASN A 255 6.84 -20.31 -11.88
C ASN A 255 7.08 -19.85 -10.44
N PRO A 256 6.62 -20.60 -9.41
CA PRO A 256 6.79 -20.21 -8.01
C PRO A 256 8.23 -19.95 -7.58
N ILE A 257 9.21 -20.66 -8.18
CA ILE A 257 10.63 -20.42 -7.90
C ILE A 257 11.05 -19.03 -8.41
N LEU A 258 10.60 -18.65 -9.61
CA LEU A 258 10.87 -17.33 -10.19
C LEU A 258 10.11 -16.24 -9.43
N GLU A 259 8.84 -16.46 -9.12
CA GLU A 259 8.05 -15.53 -8.32
C GLU A 259 8.74 -15.24 -6.98
N ARG A 260 9.12 -16.27 -6.22
CA ARG A 260 9.86 -16.14 -4.96
C ARG A 260 11.25 -15.48 -5.13
N ALA A 261 11.93 -15.72 -6.24
CA ALA A 261 13.23 -15.07 -6.52
C ALA A 261 13.08 -13.58 -6.80
N ILE A 262 11.97 -13.14 -7.40
CA ILE A 262 11.71 -11.76 -7.79
C ILE A 262 11.11 -10.96 -6.64
N LEU A 263 10.04 -11.46 -6.02
CA LEU A 263 9.31 -10.79 -4.95
C LEU A 263 10.09 -10.80 -3.61
N PRO A 264 9.85 -9.83 -2.72
CA PRO A 264 10.36 -9.89 -1.35
C PRO A 264 9.83 -11.14 -0.63
N ASN A 265 10.59 -11.67 0.29
CA ASN A 265 10.18 -12.80 1.11
C ASN A 265 10.91 -12.78 2.46
N ASP A 266 10.48 -13.65 3.35
CA ASP A 266 11.00 -13.82 4.69
C ASP A 266 12.55 -13.87 4.76
N GLU A 267 13.20 -14.64 3.90
CA GLU A 267 14.67 -14.77 3.91
C GLU A 267 15.39 -13.50 3.45
N LYS A 268 14.88 -12.82 2.41
CA LYS A 268 15.44 -11.55 1.95
C LYS A 268 15.29 -10.45 3.01
N ILE A 269 14.13 -10.40 3.64
CA ILE A 269 13.83 -9.43 4.70
C ILE A 269 14.68 -9.72 5.94
N TYR A 270 14.75 -10.99 6.35
CA TYR A 270 15.58 -11.41 7.49
C TYR A 270 17.05 -11.05 7.31
N LYS A 271 17.62 -11.37 6.14
CA LYS A 271 19.02 -11.04 5.83
C LYS A 271 19.28 -9.55 5.92
N ALA A 272 18.47 -8.74 5.26
CA ALA A 272 18.63 -7.28 5.28
C ALA A 272 18.44 -6.68 6.69
N ALA A 273 17.46 -7.17 7.45
CA ALA A 273 17.23 -6.72 8.82
C ALA A 273 18.41 -7.08 9.76
N LYS A 274 18.93 -8.28 9.62
CA LYS A 274 20.10 -8.72 10.41
C LYS A 274 21.34 -7.89 10.09
N GLU A 275 21.65 -7.70 8.81
CA GLU A 275 22.77 -6.84 8.38
C GLU A 275 22.62 -5.41 8.92
N LEU A 276 21.41 -4.88 8.96
CA LEU A 276 21.15 -3.54 9.49
C LEU A 276 21.24 -3.47 11.02
N LEU A 277 20.85 -4.53 11.72
CA LEU A 277 21.01 -4.62 13.18
C LEU A 277 22.48 -4.73 13.61
N GLU A 278 23.29 -5.40 12.81
CA GLU A 278 24.73 -5.59 13.04
C GLU A 278 25.59 -4.39 12.58
N PHE A 279 25.00 -3.43 11.84
CA PHE A 279 25.68 -2.20 11.40
C PHE A 279 26.05 -1.31 12.57
#